data_5d3acb6e3870e51523ade3f8c0c0425d
#
_entry.id   5d3acb6e3870e51523ade3f8c0c0425d
#
_cell.length_a   1.000
_cell.length_b   1.000
_cell.length_c   1.000
_cell.angle_alpha   90.00
_cell.angle_beta   90.00
_cell.angle_gamma   90.00
#
_symmetry.space_group_name_H-M   'P 1'
#
loop_
_entity.id
_entity.type
_entity.pdbx_description
1 polymer ?
#
loop_
_entity_poly.entity_id
_entity_poly.type
_entity_poly.pdbx_seq_one_letter_code
_entity_poly.pdbx_strand_id
1 'polypeptide(L)'
;MKVLIIRPQPGADATARRFAAAGYAPVLMPLFAIEHLPPPSVSVDGYDAIVLTSGNAARAARGFLESARDIPIYAVGSATASALAHLSLPVAATGSSGVEALVGVAAEDGHTKLLWLAGEDHSAVPQIAGVHIDIAIVYRSAALETPAQFAAQVTICDAVILHSSRAAVHFAHLCDAGGLSRSKIALATFSNAIAASAGDG
;
A
#
# COMPACT_ATOMS: atom_id res chain seq x y z
N MET A 1 9.00 5.26 -24.01
CA MET A 1 9.69 5.50 -22.75
C MET A 1 9.55 4.26 -21.87
N LYS A 2 10.67 3.68 -21.42
CA LYS A 2 10.70 2.53 -20.50
C LYS A 2 10.61 3.02 -19.06
N VAL A 3 9.74 2.38 -18.28
CA VAL A 3 9.47 2.82 -16.91
C VAL A 3 9.63 1.65 -15.95
N LEU A 4 10.56 1.77 -15.00
CA LEU A 4 10.84 0.74 -14.00
C LEU A 4 9.84 0.83 -12.84
N ILE A 5 9.20 -0.29 -12.53
CA ILE A 5 8.21 -0.42 -11.46
C ILE A 5 8.76 -1.34 -10.39
N ILE A 6 9.06 -0.80 -9.21
CA ILE A 6 9.75 -1.50 -8.11
C ILE A 6 8.83 -1.86 -6.93
N ARG A 7 7.56 -1.47 -6.98
CA ARG A 7 6.60 -1.81 -5.92
C ARG A 7 6.26 -3.30 -5.90
N PRO A 8 5.79 -3.85 -4.77
CA PRO A 8 5.41 -5.25 -4.67
C PRO A 8 4.17 -5.61 -5.49
N GLN A 9 4.04 -6.91 -5.78
CA GLN A 9 2.82 -7.49 -6.33
C GLN A 9 1.66 -7.49 -5.28
N PRO A 10 0.40 -7.50 -5.75
CA PRO A 10 -0.07 -7.42 -7.14
C PRO A 10 -0.13 -5.97 -7.67
N GLY A 11 0.31 -5.01 -6.88
CA GLY A 11 0.30 -3.59 -7.24
C GLY A 11 1.20 -3.27 -8.45
N ALA A 12 2.30 -4.01 -8.61
CA ALA A 12 3.21 -3.84 -9.73
C ALA A 12 2.50 -4.11 -11.07
N ASP A 13 1.77 -5.22 -11.19
CA ASP A 13 1.01 -5.56 -12.40
C ASP A 13 -0.10 -4.54 -12.70
N ALA A 14 -0.81 -4.07 -11.67
CA ALA A 14 -1.83 -3.05 -11.85
C ALA A 14 -1.24 -1.73 -12.37
N THR A 15 -0.08 -1.34 -11.85
CA THR A 15 0.66 -0.17 -12.33
C THR A 15 1.15 -0.39 -13.76
N ALA A 16 1.74 -1.55 -14.07
CA ALA A 16 2.22 -1.87 -15.41
C ALA A 16 1.12 -1.79 -16.47
N ARG A 17 -0.05 -2.34 -16.19
CA ARG A 17 -1.21 -2.24 -17.11
C ARG A 17 -1.60 -0.80 -17.40
N ARG A 18 -1.62 0.08 -16.38
CA ARG A 18 -1.94 1.50 -16.56
C ARG A 18 -0.91 2.22 -17.41
N PHE A 19 0.39 1.95 -17.17
CA PHE A 19 1.47 2.56 -17.96
C PHE A 19 1.47 2.04 -19.40
N ALA A 20 1.24 0.74 -19.62
CA ALA A 20 1.11 0.17 -20.95
C ALA A 20 -0.07 0.78 -21.72
N ALA A 21 -1.22 0.94 -21.07
CA ALA A 21 -2.39 1.59 -21.67
C ALA A 21 -2.14 3.07 -22.02
N ALA A 22 -1.21 3.73 -21.33
CA ALA A 22 -0.78 5.11 -21.60
C ALA A 22 0.38 5.20 -22.62
N GLY A 23 0.78 4.08 -23.25
CA GLY A 23 1.81 4.05 -24.30
C GLY A 23 3.25 3.96 -23.78
N TYR A 24 3.46 3.70 -22.47
CA TYR A 24 4.79 3.44 -21.92
C TYR A 24 5.15 1.95 -22.00
N ALA A 25 6.44 1.64 -21.89
CA ALA A 25 6.95 0.28 -21.80
C ALA A 25 7.32 -0.05 -20.34
N PRO A 26 6.42 -0.64 -19.53
CA PRO A 26 6.69 -0.96 -18.14
C PRO A 26 7.68 -2.12 -18.03
N VAL A 27 8.64 -1.98 -17.11
CA VAL A 27 9.58 -3.02 -16.70
C VAL A 27 9.32 -3.33 -15.23
N LEU A 28 8.99 -4.58 -14.92
CA LEU A 28 8.68 -5.01 -13.56
C LEU A 28 9.94 -5.54 -12.88
N MET A 29 10.31 -4.94 -11.77
CA MET A 29 11.39 -5.41 -10.89
C MET A 29 11.03 -5.10 -9.43
N PRO A 30 10.08 -5.80 -8.83
CA PRO A 30 9.73 -5.59 -7.44
C PRO A 30 10.94 -5.72 -6.52
N LEU A 31 11.16 -4.73 -5.66
CA LEU A 31 12.20 -4.74 -4.62
C LEU A 31 11.64 -5.13 -3.24
N PHE A 32 10.34 -5.38 -3.18
CA PHE A 32 9.62 -5.78 -1.98
C PHE A 32 8.62 -6.88 -2.29
N ALA A 33 8.38 -7.73 -1.31
CA ALA A 33 7.26 -8.69 -1.30
C ALA A 33 6.27 -8.35 -0.19
N ILE A 34 5.00 -8.65 -0.43
CA ILE A 34 3.99 -8.58 0.64
C ILE A 34 3.97 -9.93 1.36
N GLU A 35 4.31 -9.89 2.64
CA GLU A 35 4.21 -11.04 3.53
C GLU A 35 2.96 -10.91 4.38
N HIS A 36 2.09 -11.92 4.31
CA HIS A 36 0.93 -11.99 5.19
C HIS A 36 1.37 -12.42 6.59
N LEU A 37 0.87 -11.72 7.58
CA LEU A 37 1.09 -12.05 8.99
C LEU A 37 -0.05 -12.96 9.49
N PRO A 38 0.11 -13.59 10.65
CA PRO A 38 -0.96 -14.36 11.27
C PRO A 38 -2.26 -13.55 11.37
N PRO A 39 -3.42 -14.19 11.29
CA PRO A 39 -4.69 -13.50 11.43
C PRO A 39 -4.78 -12.79 12.79
N PRO A 40 -5.56 -11.70 12.89
CA PRO A 40 -5.78 -11.04 14.17
C PRO A 40 -6.30 -12.01 15.23
N SER A 41 -5.74 -11.95 16.43
CA SER A 41 -6.19 -12.75 17.58
C SER A 41 -7.30 -12.08 18.38
N VAL A 42 -8.03 -11.13 17.78
CA VAL A 42 -9.15 -10.42 18.38
C VAL A 42 -10.48 -10.99 17.88
N SER A 43 -11.50 -11.01 18.76
CA SER A 43 -12.87 -11.31 18.33
C SER A 43 -13.47 -10.14 17.58
N VAL A 44 -14.19 -10.42 16.51
CA VAL A 44 -14.92 -9.41 15.74
C VAL A 44 -16.10 -8.82 16.52
N ASP A 45 -16.68 -9.56 17.45
CA ASP A 45 -17.91 -9.20 18.20
C ASP A 45 -17.76 -7.93 19.06
N GLY A 46 -16.55 -7.45 19.23
CA GLY A 46 -16.27 -6.24 20.00
C GLY A 46 -16.13 -4.96 19.18
N TYR A 47 -16.38 -5.01 17.86
CA TYR A 47 -16.21 -3.86 16.96
C TYR A 47 -17.48 -3.53 16.20
N ASP A 48 -17.70 -2.21 16.01
CA ASP A 48 -18.84 -1.67 15.28
C ASP A 48 -18.57 -1.62 13.76
N ALA A 49 -17.30 -1.44 13.38
CA ALA A 49 -16.87 -1.41 11.98
C ALA A 49 -15.40 -1.81 11.80
N ILE A 50 -15.05 -2.19 10.56
CA ILE A 50 -13.68 -2.52 10.14
C ILE A 50 -13.20 -1.47 9.15
N VAL A 51 -11.96 -0.99 9.33
CA VAL A 51 -11.30 -0.02 8.44
C VAL A 51 -10.15 -0.68 7.72
N LEU A 52 -10.06 -0.48 6.39
CA LEU A 52 -8.94 -0.92 5.56
C LEU A 52 -8.40 0.22 4.70
N THR A 53 -7.08 0.42 4.77
CA THR A 53 -6.38 1.43 3.97
C THR A 53 -5.59 0.83 2.80
N SER A 54 -5.62 -0.49 2.64
CA SER A 54 -4.84 -1.20 1.62
C SER A 54 -5.54 -2.47 1.15
N GLY A 55 -5.56 -2.69 -0.15
CA GLY A 55 -5.99 -3.97 -0.72
C GLY A 55 -5.10 -5.16 -0.29
N ASN A 56 -3.87 -4.91 0.19
CA ASN A 56 -3.03 -5.96 0.76
C ASN A 56 -3.59 -6.44 2.11
N ALA A 57 -4.12 -5.52 2.94
CA ALA A 57 -4.78 -5.88 4.19
C ALA A 57 -6.03 -6.74 3.93
N ALA A 58 -6.84 -6.38 2.93
CA ALA A 58 -8.01 -7.17 2.54
C ALA A 58 -7.62 -8.62 2.15
N ARG A 59 -6.55 -8.78 1.37
CA ARG A 59 -6.07 -10.11 0.97
C ARG A 59 -5.46 -10.90 2.12
N ALA A 60 -4.64 -10.24 2.95
CA ALA A 60 -3.97 -10.88 4.09
C ALA A 60 -4.97 -11.34 5.16
N ALA A 61 -6.00 -10.54 5.43
CA ALA A 61 -7.01 -10.84 6.44
C ALA A 61 -8.28 -11.50 5.87
N ARG A 62 -8.21 -12.10 4.67
CA ARG A 62 -9.39 -12.66 3.99
C ARG A 62 -10.25 -13.54 4.89
N GLY A 63 -9.67 -14.55 5.53
CA GLY A 63 -10.42 -15.49 6.38
C GLY A 63 -11.08 -14.80 7.58
N PHE A 64 -10.37 -13.82 8.18
CA PHE A 64 -10.93 -13.01 9.26
C PHE A 64 -12.12 -12.16 8.77
N LEU A 65 -11.99 -11.50 7.63
CA LEU A 65 -13.06 -10.70 7.03
C LEU A 65 -14.27 -11.56 6.61
N GLU A 66 -14.04 -12.78 6.16
CA GLU A 66 -15.12 -13.74 5.85
C GLU A 66 -15.92 -14.15 7.09
N SER A 67 -15.30 -14.18 8.28
CA SER A 67 -16.00 -14.42 9.55
C SER A 67 -16.69 -13.17 10.12
N ALA A 68 -16.33 -11.99 9.61
CA ALA A 68 -16.81 -10.68 10.04
C ALA A 68 -17.81 -10.04 9.03
N ARG A 69 -18.53 -10.85 8.23
CA ARG A 69 -19.37 -10.36 7.13
C ARG A 69 -20.47 -9.40 7.54
N ASP A 70 -20.96 -9.52 8.78
CA ASP A 70 -22.04 -8.69 9.31
C ASP A 70 -21.54 -7.33 9.83
N ILE A 71 -20.23 -7.14 9.91
CA ILE A 71 -19.62 -5.88 10.35
C ILE A 71 -19.35 -5.00 9.12
N PRO A 72 -19.80 -3.73 9.11
CA PRO A 72 -19.58 -2.83 7.99
C PRO A 72 -18.09 -2.55 7.78
N ILE A 73 -17.66 -2.58 6.50
CA ILE A 73 -16.27 -2.37 6.10
C ILE A 73 -16.13 -1.03 5.41
N TYR A 74 -15.18 -0.23 5.90
CA TYR A 74 -14.80 1.06 5.34
C TYR A 74 -13.44 0.95 4.64
N ALA A 75 -13.35 1.38 3.38
CA ALA A 75 -12.16 1.21 2.55
C ALA A 75 -11.58 2.54 2.07
N VAL A 76 -10.26 2.74 2.23
CA VAL A 76 -9.57 3.87 1.60
C VAL A 76 -9.19 3.50 0.17
N GLY A 77 -9.74 4.27 -0.78
CA GLY A 77 -9.41 4.20 -2.20
C GLY A 77 -10.06 3.04 -2.97
N SER A 78 -10.27 3.29 -4.25
CA SER A 78 -10.92 2.34 -5.18
C SER A 78 -10.18 1.00 -5.30
N ALA A 79 -8.86 1.00 -5.15
CA ALA A 79 -8.05 -0.23 -5.20
C ALA A 79 -8.32 -1.15 -4.02
N THR A 80 -8.56 -0.60 -2.81
CA THR A 80 -8.94 -1.36 -1.62
C THR A 80 -10.36 -1.89 -1.75
N ALA A 81 -11.29 -1.04 -2.18
CA ALA A 81 -12.68 -1.43 -2.44
C ALA A 81 -12.76 -2.54 -3.51
N SER A 82 -11.98 -2.43 -4.60
CA SER A 82 -11.91 -3.50 -5.62
C SER A 82 -11.35 -4.81 -5.06
N ALA A 83 -10.37 -4.76 -4.17
CA ALA A 83 -9.83 -5.97 -3.54
C ALA A 83 -10.89 -6.67 -2.66
N LEU A 84 -11.71 -5.91 -1.93
CA LEU A 84 -12.83 -6.43 -1.15
C LEU A 84 -13.94 -7.01 -2.05
N ALA A 85 -14.27 -6.33 -3.15
CA ALA A 85 -15.24 -6.82 -4.13
C ALA A 85 -14.80 -8.17 -4.73
N HIS A 86 -13.51 -8.35 -5.05
CA HIS A 86 -12.98 -9.64 -5.51
C HIS A 86 -13.09 -10.75 -4.46
N LEU A 87 -13.19 -10.41 -3.18
CA LEU A 87 -13.44 -11.34 -2.09
C LEU A 87 -14.94 -11.51 -1.77
N SER A 88 -15.81 -10.87 -2.56
CA SER A 88 -17.28 -10.83 -2.33
C SER A 88 -17.64 -10.23 -0.95
N LEU A 89 -16.87 -9.26 -0.50
CA LEU A 89 -17.09 -8.53 0.75
C LEU A 89 -17.66 -7.14 0.43
N PRO A 90 -18.85 -6.79 0.93
CA PRO A 90 -19.46 -5.49 0.71
C PRO A 90 -18.69 -4.39 1.44
N VAL A 91 -18.61 -3.21 0.82
CA VAL A 91 -18.00 -2.01 1.40
C VAL A 91 -19.10 -1.03 1.74
N ALA A 92 -19.16 -0.59 3.01
CA ALA A 92 -20.14 0.40 3.47
C ALA A 92 -19.85 1.79 2.89
N ALA A 93 -18.56 2.20 2.92
CA ALA A 93 -18.13 3.45 2.31
C ALA A 93 -16.70 3.36 1.77
N THR A 94 -16.41 4.16 0.74
CA THR A 94 -15.06 4.31 0.16
C THR A 94 -14.63 5.77 0.26
N GLY A 95 -13.55 6.02 1.02
CA GLY A 95 -12.92 7.34 1.14
C GLY A 95 -11.72 7.49 0.20
N SER A 96 -11.36 8.74 -0.16
CA SER A 96 -10.19 9.05 -0.99
C SER A 96 -9.11 9.83 -0.25
N SER A 97 -9.41 10.38 0.94
CA SER A 97 -8.58 11.37 1.64
C SER A 97 -7.80 10.79 2.84
N GLY A 98 -7.56 9.47 2.84
CA GLY A 98 -6.80 8.81 3.91
C GLY A 98 -7.66 8.21 5.02
N VAL A 99 -6.99 7.64 6.03
CA VAL A 99 -7.65 6.92 7.12
C VAL A 99 -8.46 7.84 8.03
N GLU A 100 -7.96 9.05 8.31
CA GLU A 100 -8.61 10.01 9.20
C GLU A 100 -9.99 10.40 8.70
N ALA A 101 -10.09 10.78 7.42
CA ALA A 101 -11.38 11.10 6.80
C ALA A 101 -12.34 9.91 6.80
N LEU A 102 -11.83 8.70 6.56
CA LEU A 102 -12.65 7.49 6.54
C LEU A 102 -13.17 7.11 7.93
N VAL A 103 -12.35 7.26 8.97
CA VAL A 103 -12.77 7.09 10.37
C VAL A 103 -13.83 8.12 10.75
N GLY A 104 -13.71 9.37 10.23
CA GLY A 104 -14.74 10.39 10.39
C GLY A 104 -16.09 9.95 9.81
N VAL A 105 -16.10 9.40 8.60
CA VAL A 105 -17.34 8.85 7.99
C VAL A 105 -17.91 7.71 8.82
N ALA A 106 -17.10 6.78 9.31
CA ALA A 106 -17.58 5.71 10.18
C ALA A 106 -18.18 6.25 11.49
N ALA A 107 -17.58 7.30 12.05
CA ALA A 107 -18.10 7.96 13.25
C ALA A 107 -19.44 8.67 12.99
N GLU A 108 -19.61 9.33 11.85
CA GLU A 108 -20.88 9.94 11.41
C GLU A 108 -21.98 8.89 11.23
N ASP A 109 -21.62 7.68 10.80
CA ASP A 109 -22.53 6.52 10.71
C ASP A 109 -22.83 5.89 12.09
N GLY A 110 -22.29 6.43 13.18
CA GLY A 110 -22.54 6.02 14.58
C GLY A 110 -21.59 4.94 15.12
N HIS A 111 -20.53 4.61 14.41
CA HIS A 111 -19.55 3.62 14.85
C HIS A 111 -18.51 4.25 15.75
N THR A 112 -18.33 3.70 16.95
CA THR A 112 -17.45 4.23 17.99
C THR A 112 -16.26 3.33 18.33
N LYS A 113 -16.32 2.06 17.99
CA LYS A 113 -15.25 1.10 18.21
C LYS A 113 -14.85 0.40 16.93
N LEU A 114 -13.72 0.80 16.38
CA LEU A 114 -13.25 0.42 15.06
C LEU A 114 -12.06 -0.53 15.15
N LEU A 115 -12.00 -1.53 14.26
CA LEU A 115 -10.82 -2.35 14.02
C LEU A 115 -10.17 -1.93 12.71
N TRP A 116 -8.97 -1.37 12.80
CA TRP A 116 -8.18 -1.06 11.61
C TRP A 116 -7.24 -2.21 11.25
N LEU A 117 -7.52 -2.91 10.16
CA LEU A 117 -6.61 -3.92 9.60
C LEU A 117 -5.56 -3.22 8.74
N ALA A 118 -4.33 -3.17 9.22
CA ALA A 118 -3.25 -2.35 8.66
C ALA A 118 -2.04 -3.18 8.22
N GLY A 119 -1.17 -2.57 7.43
CA GLY A 119 0.20 -3.04 7.24
C GLY A 119 1.11 -2.52 8.35
N GLU A 120 2.28 -3.12 8.53
CA GLU A 120 3.29 -2.70 9.50
C GLU A 120 3.68 -1.22 9.31
N ASP A 121 3.82 -0.78 8.05
CA ASP A 121 4.11 0.62 7.70
C ASP A 121 2.79 1.40 7.50
N HIS A 122 2.03 1.62 8.57
CA HIS A 122 0.80 2.42 8.53
C HIS A 122 1.04 3.87 8.99
N SER A 123 0.12 4.77 8.64
CA SER A 123 0.12 6.16 9.14
C SER A 123 -0.23 6.21 10.63
N ALA A 124 -0.05 7.39 11.24
CA ALA A 124 -0.49 7.61 12.62
C ALA A 124 -1.98 7.28 12.79
N VAL A 125 -2.34 6.80 13.99
CA VAL A 125 -3.73 6.49 14.34
C VAL A 125 -4.51 7.80 14.45
N PRO A 126 -5.63 7.96 13.73
CA PRO A 126 -6.47 9.12 13.86
C PRO A 126 -7.00 9.28 15.30
N GLN A 127 -7.05 10.52 15.77
CA GLN A 127 -7.62 10.85 17.07
C GLN A 127 -8.95 11.58 16.85
N ILE A 128 -10.06 10.85 16.95
CA ILE A 128 -11.41 11.39 16.80
C ILE A 128 -12.14 11.23 18.12
N ALA A 129 -12.74 12.33 18.61
CA ALA A 129 -13.44 12.33 19.90
C ALA A 129 -14.59 11.29 19.89
N GLY A 130 -14.62 10.46 20.93
CA GLY A 130 -15.64 9.41 21.07
C GLY A 130 -15.42 8.16 20.22
N VAL A 131 -14.32 8.07 19.46
CA VAL A 131 -13.99 6.90 18.64
C VAL A 131 -12.75 6.20 19.20
N HIS A 132 -12.87 4.90 19.44
CA HIS A 132 -11.76 4.02 19.80
C HIS A 132 -11.33 3.20 18.59
N ILE A 133 -10.02 3.15 18.32
CA ILE A 133 -9.47 2.43 17.18
C ILE A 133 -8.41 1.45 17.69
N ASP A 134 -8.68 0.16 17.52
CA ASP A 134 -7.69 -0.88 17.66
C ASP A 134 -7.06 -1.20 16.32
N ILE A 135 -5.74 -1.47 16.30
CA ILE A 135 -5.01 -1.83 15.10
C ILE A 135 -4.62 -3.30 15.16
N ALA A 136 -4.87 -4.01 14.07
CA ALA A 136 -4.29 -5.31 13.82
C ALA A 136 -3.40 -5.27 12.57
N ILE A 137 -2.11 -5.54 12.77
CA ILE A 137 -1.14 -5.62 11.68
C ILE A 137 -1.27 -6.98 11.00
N VAL A 138 -1.70 -7.00 9.75
CA VAL A 138 -2.03 -8.22 9.01
C VAL A 138 -1.07 -8.53 7.86
N TYR A 139 -0.22 -7.59 7.49
CA TYR A 139 0.84 -7.79 6.50
C TYR A 139 2.02 -6.86 6.74
N ARG A 140 3.16 -7.22 6.16
CA ARG A 140 4.30 -6.31 6.02
C ARG A 140 4.84 -6.33 4.59
N SER A 141 5.59 -5.28 4.25
CA SER A 141 6.32 -5.19 2.99
C SER A 141 7.78 -5.50 3.26
N ALA A 142 8.23 -6.72 2.99
CA ALA A 142 9.60 -7.14 3.20
C ALA A 142 10.47 -6.78 1.99
N ALA A 143 11.70 -6.29 2.24
CA ALA A 143 12.67 -6.08 1.17
C ALA A 143 13.14 -7.42 0.62
N LEU A 144 13.25 -7.50 -0.70
CA LEU A 144 13.80 -8.66 -1.40
C LEU A 144 15.32 -8.50 -1.56
N GLU A 145 15.99 -9.61 -1.80
CA GLU A 145 17.38 -9.57 -2.27
C GLU A 145 17.46 -8.76 -3.57
N THR A 146 18.53 -7.96 -3.69
CA THR A 146 18.74 -7.13 -4.87
C THR A 146 18.93 -8.02 -6.10
N PRO A 147 18.07 -7.89 -7.13
CA PRO A 147 18.21 -8.69 -8.34
C PRO A 147 19.56 -8.44 -9.02
N ALA A 148 20.24 -9.47 -9.49
CA ALA A 148 21.53 -9.35 -10.18
C ALA A 148 21.49 -8.37 -11.37
N GLN A 149 20.34 -8.24 -12.03
CA GLN A 149 20.11 -7.32 -13.14
C GLN A 149 19.74 -5.88 -12.71
N PHE A 150 19.74 -5.55 -11.40
CA PHE A 150 19.30 -4.25 -10.90
C PHE A 150 19.95 -3.08 -11.63
N ALA A 151 21.27 -3.01 -11.63
CA ALA A 151 22.03 -1.91 -12.25
C ALA A 151 21.74 -1.79 -13.76
N ALA A 152 21.69 -2.92 -14.46
CA ALA A 152 21.40 -2.96 -15.89
C ALA A 152 19.96 -2.45 -16.17
N GLN A 153 18.97 -2.89 -15.39
CA GLN A 153 17.59 -2.45 -15.58
C GLN A 153 17.39 -0.97 -15.26
N VAL A 154 18.01 -0.47 -14.19
CA VAL A 154 17.96 0.97 -13.86
C VAL A 154 18.57 1.81 -14.99
N THR A 155 19.69 1.37 -15.57
CA THR A 155 20.41 2.12 -16.61
C THR A 155 19.64 2.18 -17.94
N ILE A 156 18.88 1.13 -18.31
CA ILE A 156 18.12 1.09 -19.58
C ILE A 156 16.72 1.65 -19.51
N CYS A 157 16.22 1.96 -18.30
CA CYS A 157 14.93 2.60 -18.10
C CYS A 157 15.05 4.13 -18.11
N ASP A 158 14.07 4.78 -18.69
CA ASP A 158 14.03 6.24 -18.77
C ASP A 158 13.59 6.87 -17.45
N ALA A 159 12.80 6.14 -16.66
CA ALA A 159 12.34 6.60 -15.35
C ALA A 159 12.06 5.43 -14.39
N VAL A 160 12.12 5.71 -13.09
CA VAL A 160 11.74 4.79 -12.01
C VAL A 160 10.55 5.36 -11.27
N ILE A 161 9.52 4.52 -10.99
CA ILE A 161 8.33 4.94 -10.25
C ILE A 161 8.44 4.54 -8.78
N LEU A 162 8.38 5.55 -7.92
CA LEU A 162 8.44 5.40 -6.47
C LEU A 162 7.06 5.64 -5.85
N HIS A 163 6.52 4.62 -5.17
CA HIS A 163 5.18 4.63 -4.61
C HIS A 163 5.14 4.96 -3.10
N SER A 164 6.29 4.97 -2.43
CA SER A 164 6.41 5.26 -1.00
C SER A 164 7.80 5.78 -0.64
N SER A 165 7.90 6.53 0.46
CA SER A 165 9.17 7.02 0.99
C SER A 165 10.14 5.88 1.32
N ARG A 166 9.64 4.76 1.87
CA ARG A 166 10.46 3.57 2.12
C ARG A 166 11.07 2.99 0.84
N ALA A 167 10.27 2.91 -0.25
CA ALA A 167 10.77 2.44 -1.54
C ALA A 167 11.80 3.41 -2.12
N ALA A 168 11.63 4.72 -1.91
CA ALA A 168 12.57 5.75 -2.36
C ALA A 168 13.92 5.62 -1.65
N VAL A 169 13.92 5.52 -0.32
CA VAL A 169 15.13 5.32 0.49
C VAL A 169 15.85 4.03 0.09
N HIS A 170 15.12 2.93 -0.03
CA HIS A 170 15.71 1.64 -0.39
C HIS A 170 16.29 1.65 -1.80
N PHE A 171 15.58 2.22 -2.77
CA PHE A 171 16.08 2.37 -4.15
C PHE A 171 17.38 3.21 -4.19
N ALA A 172 17.40 4.35 -3.49
CA ALA A 172 18.58 5.20 -3.39
C ALA A 172 19.78 4.45 -2.82
N HIS A 173 19.57 3.72 -1.70
CA HIS A 173 20.61 2.89 -1.09
C HIS A 173 21.16 1.83 -2.05
N LEU A 174 20.30 1.16 -2.81
CA LEU A 174 20.74 0.16 -3.80
C LEU A 174 21.52 0.78 -4.96
N CYS A 175 21.14 1.98 -5.41
CA CYS A 175 21.90 2.71 -6.42
C CYS A 175 23.30 3.06 -5.91
N ASP A 176 23.38 3.61 -4.70
CA ASP A 176 24.66 4.01 -4.09
C ASP A 176 25.57 2.79 -3.85
N ALA A 177 25.03 1.70 -3.33
CA ALA A 177 25.75 0.45 -3.14
C ALA A 177 26.24 -0.18 -4.47
N GLY A 178 25.45 0.00 -5.54
CA GLY A 178 25.80 -0.45 -6.90
C GLY A 178 26.66 0.54 -7.70
N GLY A 179 27.08 1.68 -7.13
CA GLY A 179 27.87 2.70 -7.81
C GLY A 179 27.14 3.41 -8.96
N LEU A 180 25.79 3.41 -8.94
CA LEU A 180 24.99 4.08 -9.95
C LEU A 180 24.84 5.58 -9.63
N SER A 181 25.15 6.43 -10.61
CA SER A 181 24.90 7.89 -10.47
C SER A 181 23.41 8.17 -10.52
N ARG A 182 22.84 8.58 -9.39
CA ARG A 182 21.41 8.88 -9.26
C ARG A 182 20.98 10.14 -10.01
N SER A 183 21.90 11.08 -10.24
CA SER A 183 21.64 12.32 -10.99
C SER A 183 21.19 12.09 -12.44
N LYS A 184 21.39 10.88 -12.97
CA LYS A 184 20.99 10.50 -14.34
C LYS A 184 19.68 9.70 -14.38
N ILE A 185 19.08 9.43 -13.23
CA ILE A 185 17.89 8.60 -13.11
C ILE A 185 16.67 9.50 -12.89
N ALA A 186 15.76 9.56 -13.86
CA ALA A 186 14.51 10.25 -13.68
C ALA A 186 13.61 9.50 -12.68
N LEU A 187 13.05 10.22 -11.71
CA LEU A 187 12.12 9.66 -10.73
C LEU A 187 10.72 10.20 -10.97
N ALA A 188 9.73 9.33 -10.97
CA ALA A 188 8.32 9.67 -10.93
C ALA A 188 7.76 9.30 -9.55
N THR A 189 7.23 10.28 -8.82
CA THR A 189 6.75 10.12 -7.46
C THR A 189 5.32 10.63 -7.31
N PHE A 190 4.59 10.12 -6.33
CA PHE A 190 3.21 10.53 -6.05
C PHE A 190 3.11 11.72 -5.07
N SER A 191 4.24 12.13 -4.46
CA SER A 191 4.29 13.30 -3.58
C SER A 191 5.72 13.82 -3.43
N ASN A 192 5.82 15.09 -3.03
CA ASN A 192 7.12 15.71 -2.72
C ASN A 192 7.83 15.01 -1.56
N ALA A 193 7.10 14.44 -0.60
CA ALA A 193 7.69 13.69 0.50
C ALA A 193 8.39 12.41 0.01
N ILE A 194 7.81 11.71 -0.98
CA ILE A 194 8.44 10.54 -1.60
C ILE A 194 9.69 10.97 -2.38
N ALA A 195 9.61 12.06 -3.13
CA ALA A 195 10.76 12.60 -3.87
C ALA A 195 11.91 12.96 -2.92
N ALA A 196 11.63 13.70 -1.86
CA ALA A 196 12.61 14.08 -0.84
C ALA A 196 13.24 12.87 -0.14
N SER A 197 12.51 11.78 0.02
CA SER A 197 13.02 10.54 0.62
C SER A 197 14.05 9.82 -0.25
N ALA A 198 14.11 10.09 -1.55
CA ALA A 198 15.15 9.57 -2.43
C ALA A 198 16.50 10.29 -2.23
N GLY A 199 16.48 11.48 -1.60
CA GLY A 199 17.65 12.33 -1.43
C GLY A 199 18.12 12.97 -2.74
N ASP A 200 19.13 13.82 -2.62
CA ASP A 200 19.80 14.41 -3.77
C ASP A 200 20.76 13.39 -4.40
N GLY A 201 20.72 13.24 -5.71
CA GLY A 201 21.51 12.30 -6.49
C GLY A 201 22.76 12.88 -7.06
#